data_ec198b7436d043f6e0ebda7788afbe9b
#
_entry.id   ec198b7436d043f6e0ebda7788afbe9b
#
_cell.length_a   1.000
_cell.length_b   1.000
_cell.length_c   1.000
_cell.angle_alpha   90.00
_cell.angle_beta   90.00
_cell.angle_gamma   90.00
#
_symmetry.space_group_name_H-M   'P 1'
#
loop_
_entity.id
_entity.type
_entity.pdbx_description
1 polymer ?
#
loop_
_entity_poly.entity_id
_entity_poly.type
_entity_poly.pdbx_seq_one_letter_code
_entity_poly.pdbx_strand_id
1 'polypeptide(L)'
;MIELFITDIDGCLASPYEAYDLTGLDTLRRLPHEADTAPTLTLCSGRSYPYVEAMTQALALTTPVLFEAGGGQFDPVAAQTAWSPHLTDEVEAKLRTVERWFATECVPGTQISIDHAKRTQTGVVSPKGNEIRALRPRTEQFVAEETPGLHVFATDISVDVVPPGITKRDGVEWLTDRLGLALDETAYIGDAETDLEALNAVGTSFAPANADATVRAQVDHVTEGTVLDGVLEAFRYCRAQNDS
;
A
#
# COMPACT_ATOMS: atom_id res chain seq x y z
N MET A 1 -16.49 -0.61 -17.87
CA MET A 1 -15.84 0.72 -17.75
C MET A 1 -15.01 0.72 -16.49
N ILE A 2 -13.83 1.31 -16.50
CA ILE A 2 -12.98 1.44 -15.29
C ILE A 2 -13.39 2.71 -14.55
N GLU A 3 -14.03 2.55 -13.39
CA GLU A 3 -14.56 3.65 -12.58
C GLU A 3 -13.54 4.13 -11.54
N LEU A 4 -12.67 3.23 -11.05
CA LEU A 4 -11.70 3.49 -9.99
C LEU A 4 -10.29 3.07 -10.42
N PHE A 5 -9.33 3.99 -10.30
CA PHE A 5 -7.91 3.71 -10.48
C PHE A 5 -7.19 3.85 -9.14
N ILE A 6 -6.57 2.78 -8.68
CA ILE A 6 -5.84 2.68 -7.42
C ILE A 6 -4.34 2.61 -7.71
N THR A 7 -3.53 3.41 -7.02
CA THR A 7 -2.07 3.32 -7.11
C THR A 7 -1.45 3.09 -5.72
N ASP A 8 -0.39 2.27 -5.66
CA ASP A 8 0.53 2.31 -4.52
C ASP A 8 1.35 3.60 -4.55
N ILE A 9 2.10 3.86 -3.49
CA ILE A 9 2.95 5.04 -3.34
C ILE A 9 4.41 4.67 -3.60
N ASP A 10 4.98 3.78 -2.79
CA ASP A 10 6.38 3.36 -2.90
C ASP A 10 6.57 2.53 -4.18
N GLY A 11 7.58 2.88 -4.99
CA GLY A 11 7.82 2.23 -6.28
C GLY A 11 6.84 2.60 -7.40
N CYS A 12 5.73 3.30 -7.07
CA CYS A 12 4.72 3.78 -8.02
C CYS A 12 4.71 5.31 -8.14
N LEU A 13 4.54 6.06 -7.06
CA LEU A 13 4.58 7.54 -7.11
C LEU A 13 5.99 8.09 -6.89
N ALA A 14 6.82 7.39 -6.15
CA ALA A 14 8.25 7.66 -5.98
C ALA A 14 8.96 6.40 -5.53
N SER A 15 10.28 6.29 -5.80
CA SER A 15 11.11 5.31 -5.13
C SER A 15 11.17 5.61 -3.62
N PRO A 16 11.26 4.59 -2.76
CA PRO A 16 11.37 4.81 -1.31
C PRO A 16 12.51 5.77 -0.96
N TYR A 17 12.20 6.79 -0.13
CA TYR A 17 13.14 7.83 0.35
C TYR A 17 13.69 8.77 -0.73
N GLU A 18 13.25 8.69 -1.97
CA GLU A 18 13.59 9.65 -3.02
C GLU A 18 12.61 10.82 -3.08
N ALA A 19 13.04 11.91 -3.72
CA ALA A 19 12.19 13.08 -3.90
C ALA A 19 11.07 12.80 -4.91
N TYR A 20 9.88 13.30 -4.62
CA TYR A 20 8.78 13.24 -5.59
C TYR A 20 9.03 14.15 -6.80
N ASP A 21 8.67 13.68 -7.99
CA ASP A 21 8.45 14.54 -9.15
C ASP A 21 7.15 15.34 -8.98
N LEU A 22 7.28 16.58 -8.49
CA LEU A 22 6.13 17.44 -8.24
C LEU A 22 5.38 17.84 -9.52
N THR A 23 6.05 17.85 -10.68
CA THR A 23 5.42 18.14 -11.98
C THR A 23 4.56 16.98 -12.43
N GLY A 24 5.07 15.77 -12.29
CA GLY A 24 4.33 14.54 -12.57
C GLY A 24 3.13 14.36 -11.63
N LEU A 25 3.31 14.63 -10.31
CA LEU A 25 2.20 14.59 -9.35
C LEU A 25 1.10 15.62 -9.67
N ASP A 26 1.48 16.85 -10.09
CA ASP A 26 0.49 17.84 -10.53
C ASP A 26 -0.25 17.40 -11.81
N THR A 27 0.44 16.66 -12.69
CA THR A 27 -0.19 16.02 -13.85
C THR A 27 -1.18 14.96 -13.40
N LEU A 28 -0.76 14.02 -12.55
CA LEU A 28 -1.63 12.95 -12.04
C LEU A 28 -2.89 13.50 -11.35
N ARG A 29 -2.72 14.54 -10.52
CA ARG A 29 -3.82 15.22 -9.83
C ARG A 29 -4.90 15.77 -10.78
N ARG A 30 -4.51 16.19 -11.99
CA ARG A 30 -5.44 16.80 -12.98
C ARG A 30 -6.13 15.77 -13.86
N LEU A 31 -5.49 14.63 -14.13
CA LEU A 31 -6.00 13.60 -15.04
C LEU A 31 -7.45 13.16 -14.76
N PRO A 32 -7.88 12.93 -13.50
CA PRO A 32 -9.28 12.56 -13.20
C PRO A 32 -10.33 13.61 -13.59
N HIS A 33 -9.90 14.85 -13.84
CA HIS A 33 -10.79 15.99 -14.14
C HIS A 33 -10.73 16.43 -15.62
N GLU A 34 -9.94 15.75 -16.45
CA GLU A 34 -9.79 16.12 -17.87
C GLU A 34 -10.91 15.62 -18.77
N ALA A 35 -11.64 14.58 -18.36
CA ALA A 35 -12.76 14.00 -19.11
C ALA A 35 -13.76 13.34 -18.17
N ASP A 36 -15.04 13.34 -18.57
CA ASP A 36 -16.10 12.65 -17.81
C ASP A 36 -15.92 11.13 -17.76
N THR A 37 -15.15 10.57 -18.71
CA THR A 37 -14.81 9.14 -18.82
C THR A 37 -13.56 8.75 -18.01
N ALA A 38 -12.86 9.73 -17.40
CA ALA A 38 -11.67 9.44 -16.61
C ALA A 38 -12.05 8.73 -15.31
N PRO A 39 -11.33 7.65 -14.93
CA PRO A 39 -11.56 6.98 -13.66
C PRO A 39 -11.23 7.90 -12.48
N THR A 40 -11.89 7.66 -11.36
CA THR A 40 -11.55 8.30 -10.09
C THR A 40 -10.22 7.77 -9.57
N LEU A 41 -9.36 8.65 -9.04
CA LEU A 41 -8.04 8.28 -8.50
C LEU A 41 -8.11 8.07 -6.98
N THR A 42 -7.44 7.02 -6.50
CA THR A 42 -7.22 6.80 -5.08
C THR A 42 -5.88 6.10 -4.80
N LEU A 43 -5.54 5.94 -3.52
CA LEU A 43 -4.29 5.35 -3.05
C LEU A 43 -4.54 4.09 -2.22
N CYS A 44 -3.61 3.11 -2.34
CA CYS A 44 -3.52 1.97 -1.44
C CYS A 44 -2.06 1.72 -1.08
N SER A 45 -1.64 2.05 0.14
CA SER A 45 -0.24 1.96 0.54
C SER A 45 -0.03 1.27 1.88
N GLY A 46 1.13 0.65 2.05
CA GLY A 46 1.63 0.15 3.35
C GLY A 46 2.05 1.25 4.32
N ARG A 47 2.13 2.50 3.85
CA ARG A 47 2.49 3.66 4.69
C ARG A 47 1.41 3.95 5.73
N SER A 48 1.83 4.58 6.83
CA SER A 48 0.94 4.98 7.92
C SER A 48 0.00 6.11 7.52
N TYR A 49 -1.09 6.27 8.29
CA TYR A 49 -2.13 7.30 8.05
C TYR A 49 -1.57 8.71 7.81
N PRO A 50 -0.67 9.27 8.64
CA PRO A 50 -0.20 10.65 8.42
C PRO A 50 0.52 10.85 7.09
N TYR A 51 1.20 9.82 6.61
CA TYR A 51 1.89 9.88 5.33
C TYR A 51 0.90 9.85 4.16
N VAL A 52 -0.06 8.93 4.21
CA VAL A 52 -1.08 8.79 3.16
C VAL A 52 -2.03 9.98 3.14
N GLU A 53 -2.37 10.54 4.32
CA GLU A 53 -3.16 11.77 4.44
C GLU A 53 -2.46 12.96 3.76
N ALA A 54 -1.16 13.14 3.97
CA ALA A 54 -0.40 14.20 3.30
C ALA A 54 -0.38 14.03 1.77
N MET A 55 -0.25 12.78 1.27
CA MET A 55 -0.34 12.49 -0.17
C MET A 55 -1.74 12.72 -0.73
N THR A 56 -2.78 12.40 0.05
CA THR A 56 -4.19 12.69 -0.29
C THR A 56 -4.41 14.18 -0.53
N GLN A 57 -3.85 15.02 0.35
CA GLN A 57 -3.90 16.48 0.19
C GLN A 57 -3.07 16.94 -1.01
N ALA A 58 -1.87 16.42 -1.22
CA ALA A 58 -0.99 16.78 -2.34
C ALA A 58 -1.64 16.49 -3.70
N LEU A 59 -2.34 15.36 -3.80
CA LEU A 59 -3.06 14.93 -5.00
C LEU A 59 -4.50 15.46 -5.08
N ALA A 60 -4.96 16.23 -4.08
CA ALA A 60 -6.33 16.75 -3.97
C ALA A 60 -7.40 15.66 -4.15
N LEU A 61 -7.18 14.49 -3.60
CA LEU A 61 -8.11 13.36 -3.70
C LEU A 61 -9.39 13.64 -2.90
N THR A 62 -10.52 13.21 -3.46
CA THR A 62 -11.84 13.28 -2.83
C THR A 62 -12.42 11.90 -2.54
N THR A 63 -11.81 10.86 -3.08
CA THR A 63 -12.16 9.45 -2.84
C THR A 63 -11.44 8.94 -1.59
N PRO A 64 -12.05 8.08 -0.78
CA PRO A 64 -11.35 7.46 0.34
C PRO A 64 -10.09 6.73 -0.11
N VAL A 65 -9.03 6.81 0.70
CA VAL A 65 -7.72 6.21 0.47
C VAL A 65 -7.45 5.10 1.49
N LEU A 66 -6.60 4.15 1.11
CA LEU A 66 -6.21 3.02 1.95
C LEU A 66 -4.78 3.23 2.48
N PHE A 67 -4.60 3.05 3.78
CA PHE A 67 -3.31 3.11 4.46
C PHE A 67 -3.05 1.84 5.29
N GLU A 68 -1.81 1.63 5.70
CA GLU A 68 -1.36 0.43 6.42
C GLU A 68 -1.80 -0.87 5.72
N ALA A 69 -1.55 -0.94 4.38
CA ALA A 69 -1.88 -2.08 3.54
C ALA A 69 -3.37 -2.49 3.60
N GLY A 70 -4.28 -1.53 3.64
CA GLY A 70 -5.72 -1.78 3.74
C GLY A 70 -6.23 -1.94 5.17
N GLY A 71 -5.37 -1.79 6.18
CA GLY A 71 -5.76 -1.81 7.59
C GLY A 71 -6.59 -0.61 8.01
N GLY A 72 -6.52 0.49 7.27
CA GLY A 72 -7.35 1.66 7.48
C GLY A 72 -7.78 2.35 6.20
N GLN A 73 -8.90 3.06 6.28
CA GLN A 73 -9.41 3.95 5.25
C GLN A 73 -9.48 5.39 5.79
N PHE A 74 -9.11 6.36 4.99
CA PHE A 74 -9.34 7.77 5.28
C PHE A 74 -10.23 8.39 4.19
N ASP A 75 -11.34 8.96 4.62
CA ASP A 75 -12.26 9.73 3.77
C ASP A 75 -11.90 11.21 3.86
N PRO A 76 -11.31 11.80 2.81
CA PRO A 76 -10.85 13.19 2.87
C PRO A 76 -12.00 14.20 2.86
N VAL A 77 -13.17 13.84 2.33
CA VAL A 77 -14.34 14.73 2.30
C VAL A 77 -15.01 14.79 3.68
N ALA A 78 -15.18 13.63 4.31
CA ALA A 78 -15.75 13.55 5.66
C ALA A 78 -14.71 13.88 6.76
N ALA A 79 -13.42 13.91 6.42
CA ALA A 79 -12.28 13.99 7.35
C ALA A 79 -12.36 12.91 8.45
N GLN A 80 -12.66 11.67 8.04
CA GLN A 80 -12.85 10.54 8.94
C GLN A 80 -11.97 9.35 8.57
N THR A 81 -11.43 8.69 9.59
CA THR A 81 -10.76 7.40 9.45
C THR A 81 -11.68 6.26 9.88
N ALA A 82 -11.60 5.14 9.17
CA ALA A 82 -12.18 3.87 9.56
C ALA A 82 -11.08 2.83 9.64
N TRP A 83 -11.20 1.87 10.55
CA TRP A 83 -10.25 0.78 10.72
C TRP A 83 -10.85 -0.53 10.26
N SER A 84 -10.01 -1.41 9.73
CA SER A 84 -10.45 -2.75 9.30
C SER A 84 -11.20 -3.48 10.42
N PRO A 85 -12.31 -4.17 10.10
CA PRO A 85 -13.03 -4.98 11.09
C PRO A 85 -12.19 -6.16 11.62
N HIS A 86 -11.09 -6.52 10.93
CA HIS A 86 -10.13 -7.54 11.39
C HIS A 86 -9.19 -7.02 12.49
N LEU A 87 -9.14 -5.72 12.76
CA LEU A 87 -8.40 -5.13 13.87
C LEU A 87 -9.20 -5.28 15.17
N THR A 88 -9.22 -6.47 15.73
CA THR A 88 -9.87 -6.76 17.01
C THR A 88 -8.96 -6.39 18.19
N ASP A 89 -9.52 -6.27 19.40
CA ASP A 89 -8.74 -6.04 20.63
C ASP A 89 -7.68 -7.12 20.87
N GLU A 90 -7.95 -8.37 20.48
CA GLU A 90 -6.98 -9.47 20.56
C GLU A 90 -5.81 -9.24 19.59
N VAL A 91 -6.10 -8.86 18.35
CA VAL A 91 -5.09 -8.55 17.34
C VAL A 91 -4.23 -7.38 17.78
N GLU A 92 -4.83 -6.29 18.26
CA GLU A 92 -4.08 -5.15 18.80
C GLU A 92 -3.18 -5.57 19.98
N ALA A 93 -3.65 -6.45 20.88
CA ALA A 93 -2.86 -6.93 22.00
C ALA A 93 -1.63 -7.74 21.52
N LYS A 94 -1.79 -8.58 20.50
CA LYS A 94 -0.70 -9.32 19.86
C LYS A 94 0.32 -8.37 19.22
N LEU A 95 -0.14 -7.38 18.43
CA LEU A 95 0.74 -6.39 17.81
C LEU A 95 1.55 -5.60 18.85
N ARG A 96 0.92 -5.17 19.96
CA ARG A 96 1.63 -4.52 21.08
C ARG A 96 2.66 -5.43 21.74
N THR A 97 2.44 -6.74 21.76
CA THR A 97 3.41 -7.71 22.28
C THR A 97 4.64 -7.78 21.40
N VAL A 98 4.46 -7.82 20.08
CA VAL A 98 5.56 -7.79 19.10
C VAL A 98 6.32 -6.44 19.18
N GLU A 99 5.60 -5.32 19.21
CA GLU A 99 6.22 -3.98 19.31
C GLU A 99 7.10 -3.87 20.56
N ARG A 100 6.61 -4.36 21.69
CA ARG A 100 7.39 -4.38 22.94
C ARG A 100 8.65 -5.23 22.79
N TRP A 101 8.55 -6.38 22.18
CA TRP A 101 9.70 -7.24 21.92
C TRP A 101 10.72 -6.55 21.00
N PHE A 102 10.27 -5.91 19.92
CA PHE A 102 11.16 -5.08 19.10
C PHE A 102 11.88 -4.03 19.92
N ALA A 103 11.14 -3.29 20.77
CA ALA A 103 11.67 -2.20 21.57
C ALA A 103 12.72 -2.67 22.59
N THR A 104 12.52 -3.85 23.19
CA THR A 104 13.40 -4.34 24.27
C THR A 104 14.55 -5.22 23.79
N GLU A 105 14.32 -6.02 22.74
CA GLU A 105 15.26 -7.06 22.35
C GLU A 105 15.95 -6.81 20.99
N CYS A 106 15.41 -5.92 20.16
CA CYS A 106 15.88 -5.77 18.78
C CYS A 106 16.49 -4.40 18.50
N VAL A 107 15.94 -3.33 19.08
CA VAL A 107 16.40 -1.95 18.90
C VAL A 107 17.71 -1.66 19.64
N PRO A 108 17.92 -2.07 20.91
CA PRO A 108 19.09 -1.66 21.67
C PRO A 108 20.42 -2.07 21.00
N GLY A 109 21.31 -1.10 20.79
CA GLY A 109 22.63 -1.33 20.21
C GLY A 109 22.66 -1.54 18.69
N THR A 110 21.55 -1.32 18.00
CA THR A 110 21.40 -1.43 16.55
C THR A 110 21.06 -0.09 15.91
N GLN A 111 20.91 -0.06 14.57
CA GLN A 111 20.32 1.07 13.84
C GLN A 111 18.85 0.81 13.44
N ILE A 112 18.23 -0.16 14.08
CA ILE A 112 16.82 -0.50 13.89
C ILE A 112 15.96 0.56 14.58
N SER A 113 14.90 1.00 13.90
CA SER A 113 13.89 1.91 14.45
C SER A 113 12.51 1.31 14.29
N ILE A 114 11.64 1.48 15.29
CA ILE A 114 10.24 1.05 15.23
C ILE A 114 9.45 2.10 14.44
N ASP A 115 8.55 1.66 13.56
CA ASP A 115 7.53 2.51 12.94
C ASP A 115 6.33 2.66 13.89
N HIS A 116 6.40 3.62 14.78
CA HIS A 116 5.36 3.89 15.78
C HIS A 116 4.07 4.52 15.20
N ALA A 117 4.06 4.88 13.91
CA ALA A 117 2.92 5.54 13.32
C ALA A 117 1.83 4.57 12.83
N LYS A 118 2.07 3.26 12.90
CA LYS A 118 1.14 2.22 12.47
C LYS A 118 0.32 1.65 13.63
N ARG A 119 -0.93 1.30 13.35
CA ARG A 119 -1.87 0.71 14.33
C ARG A 119 -2.25 -0.72 13.98
N THR A 120 -2.52 -1.00 12.70
CA THR A 120 -3.03 -2.30 12.24
C THR A 120 -1.93 -3.30 11.96
N GLN A 121 -0.70 -2.87 12.02
CA GLN A 121 0.50 -3.67 11.89
C GLN A 121 1.61 -3.07 12.76
N THR A 122 2.65 -3.81 13.03
CA THR A 122 3.85 -3.29 13.70
C THR A 122 5.08 -3.70 12.91
N GLY A 123 6.09 -2.85 12.89
CA GLY A 123 7.28 -3.14 12.11
C GLY A 123 8.47 -2.30 12.52
N VAL A 124 9.60 -2.68 11.97
CA VAL A 124 10.87 -2.00 12.17
C VAL A 124 11.55 -1.74 10.84
N VAL A 125 12.31 -0.69 10.78
CA VAL A 125 13.14 -0.30 9.64
C VAL A 125 14.59 -0.18 10.05
N SER A 126 15.52 -0.48 9.14
CA SER A 126 16.94 -0.20 9.30
C SER A 126 17.55 0.20 7.95
N PRO A 127 18.44 1.20 7.92
CA PRO A 127 19.23 1.51 6.73
C PRO A 127 20.26 0.40 6.39
N LYS A 128 20.43 -0.58 7.31
CA LYS A 128 21.36 -1.70 7.15
C LYS A 128 20.61 -2.99 6.83
N GLY A 129 20.57 -3.38 5.57
CA GLY A 129 19.90 -4.60 5.14
C GLY A 129 20.40 -5.89 5.81
N ASN A 130 21.65 -5.92 6.34
CA ASN A 130 22.13 -7.07 7.11
C ASN A 130 21.46 -7.19 8.49
N GLU A 131 21.06 -6.09 9.13
CA GLU A 131 20.29 -6.10 10.38
C GLU A 131 18.89 -6.68 10.11
N ILE A 132 18.23 -6.26 9.04
CA ILE A 132 16.92 -6.77 8.63
C ILE A 132 16.97 -8.27 8.31
N ARG A 133 17.96 -8.70 7.50
CA ARG A 133 18.14 -10.14 7.19
C ARG A 133 18.37 -11.00 8.43
N ALA A 134 19.09 -10.48 9.42
CA ALA A 134 19.31 -11.19 10.69
C ALA A 134 18.07 -11.19 11.59
N LEU A 135 17.26 -10.15 11.52
CA LEU A 135 16.08 -9.97 12.36
C LEU A 135 14.90 -10.84 11.90
N ARG A 136 14.69 -10.97 10.58
CA ARG A 136 13.55 -11.71 10.00
C ARG A 136 13.32 -13.08 10.66
N PRO A 137 14.28 -14.03 10.67
CA PRO A 137 14.06 -15.38 11.25
C PRO A 137 13.77 -15.33 12.75
N ARG A 138 14.33 -14.35 13.48
CA ARG A 138 14.05 -14.15 14.90
C ARG A 138 12.61 -13.67 15.11
N THR A 139 12.13 -12.79 14.24
CA THR A 139 10.75 -12.30 14.28
C THR A 139 9.77 -13.42 13.94
N GLU A 140 10.05 -14.22 12.90
CA GLU A 140 9.23 -15.37 12.52
C GLU A 140 9.11 -16.37 13.69
N GLN A 141 10.21 -16.67 14.38
CA GLN A 141 10.20 -17.53 15.56
C GLN A 141 9.37 -16.93 16.70
N PHE A 142 9.62 -15.65 17.05
CA PHE A 142 8.90 -14.97 18.14
C PHE A 142 7.39 -14.92 17.87
N VAL A 143 6.99 -14.59 16.64
CA VAL A 143 5.58 -14.55 16.25
C VAL A 143 4.94 -15.92 16.34
N ALA A 144 5.62 -16.97 15.89
CA ALA A 144 5.11 -18.34 15.96
C ALA A 144 4.87 -18.81 17.40
N GLU A 145 5.74 -18.42 18.33
CA GLU A 145 5.71 -18.85 19.74
C GLU A 145 4.75 -18.00 20.59
N GLU A 146 4.80 -16.67 20.46
CA GLU A 146 4.14 -15.73 21.38
C GLU A 146 2.86 -15.08 20.83
N THR A 147 2.76 -14.94 19.50
CA THR A 147 1.62 -14.25 18.84
C THR A 147 1.14 -15.02 17.61
N PRO A 148 0.80 -16.32 17.75
CA PRO A 148 0.42 -17.14 16.60
C PRO A 148 -0.77 -16.55 15.85
N GLY A 149 -0.73 -16.69 14.51
CA GLY A 149 -1.73 -16.16 13.60
C GLY A 149 -1.38 -14.80 12.99
N LEU A 150 -0.31 -14.13 13.45
CA LEU A 150 0.25 -12.98 12.72
C LEU A 150 1.22 -13.48 11.63
N HIS A 151 1.41 -12.69 10.59
CA HIS A 151 2.31 -12.95 9.47
C HIS A 151 3.51 -12.00 9.50
N VAL A 152 4.67 -12.49 9.07
CA VAL A 152 5.90 -11.69 9.00
C VAL A 152 6.27 -11.46 7.55
N PHE A 153 6.35 -10.20 7.15
CA PHE A 153 6.88 -9.77 5.87
C PHE A 153 8.21 -9.06 6.07
N ALA A 154 9.08 -9.13 5.09
CA ALA A 154 10.36 -8.42 5.12
C ALA A 154 10.73 -7.93 3.73
N THR A 155 11.25 -6.71 3.70
CA THR A 155 11.92 -6.11 2.54
C THR A 155 13.42 -6.06 2.81
N ASP A 156 14.17 -5.37 1.96
CA ASP A 156 15.60 -5.12 2.22
C ASP A 156 15.87 -4.19 3.41
N ILE A 157 14.86 -3.39 3.81
CA ILE A 157 14.99 -2.33 4.81
C ILE A 157 13.99 -2.41 5.96
N SER A 158 13.01 -3.35 5.91
CA SER A 158 11.97 -3.48 6.95
C SER A 158 11.67 -4.94 7.30
N VAL A 159 11.18 -5.15 8.52
CA VAL A 159 10.41 -6.33 8.93
C VAL A 159 9.10 -5.84 9.47
N ASP A 160 8.00 -6.29 8.88
CA ASP A 160 6.63 -5.93 9.25
C ASP A 160 5.87 -7.17 9.73
N VAL A 161 5.08 -7.02 10.78
CA VAL A 161 4.20 -8.04 11.35
C VAL A 161 2.76 -7.59 11.18
N VAL A 162 2.00 -8.39 10.43
CA VAL A 162 0.67 -8.05 9.93
C VAL A 162 -0.33 -9.12 10.36
N PRO A 163 -1.54 -8.77 10.81
CA PRO A 163 -2.58 -9.73 11.10
C PRO A 163 -3.19 -10.31 9.81
N PRO A 164 -3.80 -11.50 9.87
CA PRO A 164 -4.56 -12.05 8.76
C PRO A 164 -5.80 -11.19 8.48
N GLY A 165 -6.22 -11.11 7.21
CA GLY A 165 -7.36 -10.30 6.80
C GLY A 165 -7.07 -8.80 6.75
N ILE A 166 -5.80 -8.40 6.84
CA ILE A 166 -5.34 -7.02 6.61
C ILE A 166 -4.26 -7.07 5.53
N THR A 167 -4.69 -7.10 4.30
CA THR A 167 -3.86 -7.04 3.10
C THR A 167 -4.35 -5.93 2.17
N LYS A 168 -3.54 -5.56 1.18
CA LYS A 168 -3.98 -4.59 0.17
C LYS A 168 -5.22 -5.08 -0.58
N ARG A 169 -5.37 -6.38 -0.80
CA ARG A 169 -6.57 -6.98 -1.37
C ARG A 169 -7.80 -6.75 -0.49
N ASP A 170 -7.71 -7.12 0.79
CA ASP A 170 -8.84 -6.93 1.72
C ASP A 170 -9.25 -5.46 1.80
N GLY A 171 -8.26 -4.55 1.79
CA GLY A 171 -8.49 -3.11 1.74
C GLY A 171 -9.20 -2.66 0.45
N VAL A 172 -8.78 -3.15 -0.71
CA VAL A 172 -9.40 -2.83 -2.01
C VAL A 172 -10.83 -3.36 -2.05
N GLU A 173 -11.09 -4.60 -1.64
CA GLU A 173 -12.44 -5.17 -1.53
C GLU A 173 -13.34 -4.32 -0.61
N TRP A 174 -12.83 -3.95 0.57
CA TRP A 174 -13.55 -3.08 1.50
C TRP A 174 -13.84 -1.68 0.92
N LEU A 175 -12.90 -1.10 0.17
CA LEU A 175 -13.09 0.20 -0.48
C LEU A 175 -14.12 0.13 -1.60
N THR A 176 -14.03 -0.87 -2.47
CA THR A 176 -14.98 -1.04 -3.58
C THR A 176 -16.39 -1.32 -3.09
N ASP A 177 -16.56 -2.15 -2.06
CA ASP A 177 -17.85 -2.37 -1.39
C ASP A 177 -18.44 -1.06 -0.85
N ARG A 178 -17.63 -0.24 -0.20
CA ARG A 178 -18.05 1.08 0.33
C ARG A 178 -18.49 2.03 -0.78
N LEU A 179 -17.82 1.99 -1.94
CA LEU A 179 -18.13 2.85 -3.08
C LEU A 179 -19.27 2.29 -3.95
N GLY A 180 -19.70 1.06 -3.71
CA GLY A 180 -20.70 0.37 -4.53
C GLY A 180 -20.19 -0.02 -5.91
N LEU A 181 -18.87 -0.25 -6.03
CA LEU A 181 -18.17 -0.66 -7.26
C LEU A 181 -17.86 -2.16 -7.23
N ALA A 182 -17.85 -2.77 -8.39
CA ALA A 182 -17.33 -4.13 -8.56
C ALA A 182 -15.80 -4.09 -8.76
N LEU A 183 -15.11 -5.18 -8.41
CA LEU A 183 -13.67 -5.29 -8.62
C LEU A 183 -13.29 -5.25 -10.12
N ASP A 184 -14.16 -5.70 -11.01
CA ASP A 184 -13.96 -5.63 -12.46
C ASP A 184 -14.10 -4.21 -13.05
N GLU A 185 -14.65 -3.26 -12.27
CA GLU A 185 -14.69 -1.84 -12.60
C GLU A 185 -13.46 -1.06 -12.02
N THR A 186 -12.51 -1.79 -11.44
CA THR A 186 -11.35 -1.22 -10.75
C THR A 186 -10.04 -1.57 -11.46
N ALA A 187 -9.16 -0.61 -11.58
CA ALA A 187 -7.78 -0.81 -12.00
C ALA A 187 -6.82 -0.58 -10.83
N TYR A 188 -5.75 -1.36 -10.76
CA TYR A 188 -4.72 -1.24 -9.72
C TYR A 188 -3.32 -1.24 -10.34
N ILE A 189 -2.43 -0.36 -9.88
CA ILE A 189 -1.00 -0.39 -10.20
C ILE A 189 -0.17 -0.56 -8.93
N GLY A 190 0.75 -1.55 -8.94
CA GLY A 190 1.65 -1.88 -7.84
C GLY A 190 2.96 -2.45 -8.35
N ASP A 191 4.00 -2.45 -7.52
CA ASP A 191 5.35 -2.81 -7.93
C ASP A 191 5.97 -3.99 -7.15
N ALA A 192 5.42 -4.33 -5.99
CA ALA A 192 6.00 -5.28 -5.04
C ALA A 192 5.11 -6.52 -4.80
N GLU A 193 5.70 -7.56 -4.21
CA GLU A 193 4.99 -8.80 -3.88
C GLU A 193 3.73 -8.57 -3.02
N THR A 194 3.76 -7.55 -2.16
CA THR A 194 2.63 -7.15 -1.31
C THR A 194 1.41 -6.63 -2.10
N ASP A 195 1.58 -6.29 -3.38
CA ASP A 195 0.52 -5.86 -4.28
C ASP A 195 -0.17 -7.02 -5.01
N LEU A 196 0.49 -8.19 -5.11
CA LEU A 196 0.04 -9.29 -5.97
C LEU A 196 -1.40 -9.73 -5.72
N GLU A 197 -1.81 -9.81 -4.46
CA GLU A 197 -3.18 -10.22 -4.13
C GLU A 197 -4.22 -9.19 -4.60
N ALA A 198 -3.92 -7.90 -4.49
CA ALA A 198 -4.78 -6.82 -4.99
C ALA A 198 -4.78 -6.77 -6.52
N LEU A 199 -3.60 -6.86 -7.16
CA LEU A 199 -3.43 -6.92 -8.60
C LEU A 199 -4.23 -8.06 -9.25
N ASN A 200 -4.24 -9.23 -8.62
CA ASN A 200 -4.99 -10.40 -9.09
C ASN A 200 -6.51 -10.33 -8.83
N ALA A 201 -6.98 -9.40 -8.00
CA ALA A 201 -8.38 -9.28 -7.63
C ALA A 201 -9.15 -8.28 -8.51
N VAL A 202 -8.48 -7.28 -9.07
CA VAL A 202 -9.12 -6.19 -9.84
C VAL A 202 -9.32 -6.55 -11.30
N GLY A 203 -10.18 -5.79 -11.99
CA GLY A 203 -10.50 -6.02 -13.42
C GLY A 203 -9.37 -5.68 -14.38
N THR A 204 -8.45 -4.78 -14.00
CA THR A 204 -7.29 -4.44 -14.84
C THR A 204 -6.09 -4.14 -13.95
N SER A 205 -5.02 -4.90 -14.13
CA SER A 205 -3.82 -4.80 -13.31
C SER A 205 -2.62 -4.27 -14.09
N PHE A 206 -1.83 -3.42 -13.43
CA PHE A 206 -0.64 -2.79 -14.01
C PHE A 206 0.56 -2.96 -13.11
N ALA A 207 1.75 -3.01 -13.72
CA ALA A 207 3.02 -2.88 -13.03
C ALA A 207 3.89 -1.84 -13.75
N PRO A 208 4.54 -0.91 -13.03
CA PRO A 208 5.53 -0.03 -13.65
C PRO A 208 6.77 -0.84 -14.08
N ALA A 209 7.56 -0.34 -15.02
CA ALA A 209 8.72 -1.07 -15.54
C ALA A 209 9.78 -1.42 -14.47
N ASN A 210 9.82 -0.67 -13.37
CA ASN A 210 10.69 -0.94 -12.22
C ASN A 210 10.17 -2.01 -11.25
N ALA A 211 8.93 -2.49 -11.42
CA ALA A 211 8.34 -3.47 -10.53
C ALA A 211 9.14 -4.78 -10.48
N ASP A 212 8.99 -5.54 -9.42
CA ASP A 212 9.58 -6.87 -9.27
C ASP A 212 9.23 -7.78 -10.45
N ALA A 213 10.18 -8.63 -10.86
CA ALA A 213 9.98 -9.52 -12.00
C ALA A 213 8.79 -10.47 -11.79
N THR A 214 8.55 -10.89 -10.56
CA THR A 214 7.39 -11.72 -10.16
C THR A 214 6.08 -10.99 -10.33
N VAL A 215 6.02 -9.70 -10.05
CA VAL A 215 4.86 -8.83 -10.23
C VAL A 215 4.60 -8.61 -11.71
N ARG A 216 5.62 -8.20 -12.47
CA ARG A 216 5.50 -7.99 -13.92
C ARG A 216 5.04 -9.23 -14.70
N ALA A 217 5.33 -10.42 -14.19
CA ALA A 217 4.90 -11.67 -14.82
C ALA A 217 3.43 -12.04 -14.55
N GLN A 218 2.73 -11.34 -13.64
CA GLN A 218 1.38 -11.70 -13.18
C GLN A 218 0.33 -10.63 -13.45
N VAL A 219 0.71 -9.48 -14.00
CA VAL A 219 -0.22 -8.39 -14.31
C VAL A 219 -0.67 -8.42 -15.78
N ASP A 220 -1.80 -7.78 -16.08
CA ASP A 220 -2.30 -7.67 -17.45
C ASP A 220 -1.41 -6.77 -18.31
N HIS A 221 -0.87 -5.68 -17.71
CA HIS A 221 -0.10 -4.68 -18.43
C HIS A 221 1.15 -4.26 -17.63
N VAL A 222 2.31 -4.33 -18.28
CA VAL A 222 3.54 -3.72 -17.78
C VAL A 222 3.75 -2.43 -18.55
N THR A 223 3.86 -1.29 -17.86
CA THR A 223 4.08 0.00 -18.49
C THR A 223 5.53 0.15 -18.99
N GLU A 224 5.75 1.02 -19.98
CA GLU A 224 7.11 1.39 -20.42
C GLU A 224 7.78 2.32 -19.41
N GLY A 225 6.97 3.19 -18.77
CA GLY A 225 7.42 4.11 -17.74
C GLY A 225 7.74 3.42 -16.43
N THR A 226 8.66 4.02 -15.69
CA THR A 226 9.01 3.64 -14.31
C THR A 226 8.33 4.58 -13.32
N VAL A 227 8.05 4.08 -12.11
CA VAL A 227 7.51 4.88 -11.01
C VAL A 227 6.32 5.72 -11.50
N LEU A 228 6.33 7.03 -11.29
CA LEU A 228 5.22 7.92 -11.62
C LEU A 228 4.91 7.99 -13.14
N ASP A 229 5.91 7.88 -14.00
CA ASP A 229 5.67 7.81 -15.45
C ASP A 229 4.84 6.58 -15.82
N GLY A 230 5.09 5.44 -15.16
CA GLY A 230 4.28 4.23 -15.31
C GLY A 230 2.85 4.42 -14.82
N VAL A 231 2.65 5.11 -13.71
CA VAL A 231 1.30 5.43 -13.20
C VAL A 231 0.53 6.34 -14.15
N LEU A 232 1.19 7.37 -14.69
CA LEU A 232 0.58 8.27 -15.68
C LEU A 232 0.20 7.54 -16.96
N GLU A 233 1.02 6.61 -17.43
CA GLU A 233 0.74 5.76 -18.59
C GLU A 233 -0.46 4.85 -18.33
N ALA A 234 -0.49 4.13 -17.21
CA ALA A 234 -1.58 3.25 -16.83
C ALA A 234 -2.91 4.00 -16.68
N PHE A 235 -2.90 5.17 -16.05
CA PHE A 235 -4.10 6.00 -15.92
C PHE A 235 -4.66 6.43 -17.28
N ARG A 236 -3.78 6.89 -18.19
CA ARG A 236 -4.19 7.28 -19.55
C ARG A 236 -4.73 6.11 -20.36
N TYR A 237 -4.16 4.91 -20.16
CA TYR A 237 -4.68 3.69 -20.75
C TYR A 237 -6.13 3.42 -20.29
N CYS A 238 -6.40 3.47 -18.99
CA CYS A 238 -7.75 3.27 -18.44
C CYS A 238 -8.76 4.26 -19.02
N ARG A 239 -8.39 5.55 -19.09
CA ARG A 239 -9.22 6.58 -19.71
C ARG A 239 -9.52 6.26 -21.19
N ALA A 240 -8.50 5.90 -21.96
CA ALA A 240 -8.69 5.58 -23.39
C ALA A 240 -9.57 4.36 -23.62
N GLN A 241 -9.55 3.37 -22.72
CA GLN A 241 -10.46 2.24 -22.76
C GLN A 241 -11.91 2.67 -22.48
N ASN A 242 -12.13 3.63 -21.62
CA ASN A 242 -13.44 4.16 -21.31
C ASN A 242 -14.02 5.03 -22.45
N ASP A 243 -13.17 5.62 -23.30
CA ASP A 243 -13.55 6.43 -24.45
C ASP A 243 -13.92 5.57 -25.68
N SER A 244 -13.67 4.25 -25.67
CA SER A 244 -13.85 3.34 -26.81
C SER A 244 -15.18 2.59 -26.75
#